data_7736a039b1cc2459d61441993553b486
#
_entry.id   7736a039b1cc2459d61441993553b486
#
_cell.length_a   1.000
_cell.length_b   1.000
_cell.length_c   1.000
_cell.angle_alpha   90.00
_cell.angle_beta   90.00
_cell.angle_gamma   90.00
#
_symmetry.space_group_name_H-M   'P 1'
#
loop_
_entity.id
_entity.type
_entity.pdbx_description
1 polymer ?
#
loop_
_entity_poly.entity_id
_entity_poly.type
_entity_poly.pdbx_seq_one_letter_code
_entity_poly.pdbx_strand_id
1 'polypeptide(L)'
;MLLSELEQGAKVLLLLTIDGKHFEFETIVQGKHKHDVLLEPIRKDQKILNVQSDQVDVDIMYMREDDKPILWKGAKMGCIRHKHKIYYASEAANEGREYNRRGAYRLYIGEEIHARIGHSGREKIVHLKDLSNTGFAFIYKEELKDADGAFVYMTYMAQYEKKLRKLPCLEKS
;
A
#
# COMPACT_ATOMS: atom_id res chain seq x y z
N MET A 1 -0.53 -16.25 -7.39
CA MET A 1 0.58 -15.61 -8.16
C MET A 1 1.89 -15.95 -7.48
N LEU A 2 2.86 -16.49 -8.24
CA LEU A 2 4.20 -16.75 -7.72
C LEU A 2 5.03 -15.45 -7.72
N LEU A 3 5.97 -15.30 -6.79
CA LEU A 3 6.87 -14.15 -6.77
C LEU A 3 7.70 -14.08 -8.07
N SER A 4 8.07 -15.24 -8.61
CA SER A 4 8.81 -15.37 -9.87
C SER A 4 8.02 -14.95 -11.12
N GLU A 5 6.72 -14.70 -11.02
CA GLU A 5 5.90 -14.18 -12.15
C GLU A 5 6.02 -12.67 -12.30
N LEU A 6 6.58 -11.96 -11.32
CA LEU A 6 6.80 -10.52 -11.44
C LEU A 6 7.71 -10.19 -12.61
N GLU A 7 7.35 -9.18 -13.37
CA GLU A 7 8.11 -8.71 -14.52
C GLU A 7 9.23 -7.75 -14.10
N GLN A 8 10.26 -7.66 -14.93
CA GLN A 8 11.31 -6.65 -14.74
C GLN A 8 10.73 -5.26 -14.83
N GLY A 9 11.11 -4.38 -13.90
CA GLY A 9 10.58 -3.04 -13.76
C GLY A 9 9.39 -2.92 -12.83
N ALA A 10 8.78 -4.04 -12.39
CA ALA A 10 7.71 -4.01 -11.41
C ALA A 10 8.19 -3.38 -10.09
N LYS A 11 7.40 -2.45 -9.55
CA LYS A 11 7.64 -1.83 -8.25
C LYS A 11 7.03 -2.71 -7.16
N VAL A 12 7.80 -3.00 -6.14
CA VAL A 12 7.36 -3.77 -4.98
C VAL A 12 7.74 -3.05 -3.70
N LEU A 13 6.97 -3.30 -2.64
CA LEU A 13 7.29 -2.84 -1.29
C LEU A 13 7.89 -3.99 -0.50
N LEU A 14 9.05 -3.77 0.10
CA LEU A 14 9.62 -4.62 1.13
C LEU A 14 9.08 -4.16 2.48
N LEU A 15 8.37 -5.05 3.14
CA LEU A 15 7.85 -4.84 4.48
C LEU A 15 8.79 -5.59 5.43
N LEU A 16 9.63 -4.84 6.14
CA LEU A 16 10.61 -5.41 7.05
C LEU A 16 10.13 -5.27 8.49
N THR A 17 10.19 -6.36 9.24
CA THR A 17 10.01 -6.31 10.69
C THR A 17 11.36 -6.58 11.36
N ILE A 18 11.86 -5.60 12.12
CA ILE A 18 13.14 -5.66 12.82
C ILE A 18 12.88 -5.30 14.28
N ASP A 19 13.16 -6.21 15.21
CA ASP A 19 12.90 -6.01 16.65
C ASP A 19 11.46 -5.53 16.95
N GLY A 20 10.47 -6.08 16.22
CA GLY A 20 9.07 -5.72 16.36
C GLY A 20 8.69 -4.36 15.75
N LYS A 21 9.62 -3.64 15.14
CA LYS A 21 9.35 -2.40 14.42
C LYS A 21 9.17 -2.67 12.93
N HIS A 22 8.22 -1.98 12.32
CA HIS A 22 7.88 -2.14 10.91
C HIS A 22 8.47 -1.02 10.07
N PHE A 23 9.09 -1.39 8.96
CA PHE A 23 9.68 -0.49 8.00
C PHE A 23 9.21 -0.87 6.60
N GLU A 24 8.95 0.13 5.76
CA GLU A 24 8.53 -0.07 4.38
C GLU A 24 9.54 0.58 3.43
N PHE A 25 9.93 -0.16 2.40
CA PHE A 25 10.87 0.33 1.39
C PHE A 25 10.37 -0.04 -0.01
N GLU A 26 10.28 0.95 -0.88
CA GLU A 26 10.02 0.70 -2.29
C GLU A 26 11.29 0.20 -2.97
N THR A 27 11.15 -0.84 -3.79
CA THR A 27 12.22 -1.36 -4.65
C THR A 27 11.66 -1.83 -5.98
N ILE A 28 12.55 -2.16 -6.91
CA ILE A 28 12.19 -2.52 -8.29
C ILE A 28 12.76 -3.89 -8.63
N VAL A 29 11.95 -4.69 -9.32
CA VAL A 29 12.37 -5.97 -9.89
C VAL A 29 13.37 -5.70 -11.03
N GLN A 30 14.59 -6.18 -10.87
CA GLN A 30 15.68 -6.01 -11.84
C GLN A 30 15.82 -7.19 -12.81
N GLY A 31 15.18 -8.32 -12.50
CA GLY A 31 15.21 -9.53 -13.31
C GLY A 31 15.11 -10.78 -12.47
N LYS A 32 15.61 -11.88 -13.02
CA LYS A 32 15.57 -13.20 -12.37
C LYS A 32 16.93 -13.88 -12.43
N HIS A 33 17.24 -14.67 -11.43
CA HIS A 33 18.40 -15.54 -11.41
C HIS A 33 18.01 -16.90 -10.84
N LYS A 34 18.02 -17.96 -11.65
CA LYS A 34 17.47 -19.29 -11.32
C LYS A 34 16.00 -19.18 -10.91
N HIS A 35 15.68 -19.45 -9.66
CA HIS A 35 14.33 -19.36 -9.09
C HIS A 35 14.09 -18.05 -8.35
N ASP A 36 15.16 -17.27 -8.12
CA ASP A 36 15.07 -16.02 -7.36
C ASP A 36 14.68 -14.85 -8.23
N VAL A 37 13.88 -13.96 -7.66
CA VAL A 37 13.65 -12.62 -8.20
C VAL A 37 14.74 -11.69 -7.69
N LEU A 38 15.35 -10.96 -8.61
CA LEU A 38 16.38 -9.97 -8.29
C LEU A 38 15.74 -8.62 -8.07
N LEU A 39 15.94 -8.06 -6.87
CA LEU A 39 15.45 -6.74 -6.50
C LEU A 39 16.61 -5.77 -6.35
N GLU A 40 16.35 -4.49 -6.62
CA GLU A 40 17.32 -3.44 -6.40
C GLU A 40 17.59 -3.29 -4.89
N PRO A 41 18.87 -3.24 -4.45
CA PRO A 41 19.18 -3.16 -3.03
C PRO A 41 18.82 -1.78 -2.46
N ILE A 42 18.21 -1.79 -1.28
CA ILE A 42 17.96 -0.58 -0.50
C ILE A 42 19.28 -0.07 0.05
N ARG A 43 19.53 1.22 -0.13
CA ARG A 43 20.75 1.89 0.34
C ARG A 43 20.41 2.98 1.34
N LYS A 44 21.15 2.97 2.43
CA LYS A 44 21.15 4.07 3.42
C LYS A 44 22.62 4.46 3.66
N ASP A 45 22.94 5.74 3.53
CA ASP A 45 24.30 6.27 3.70
C ASP A 45 25.37 5.48 2.89
N GLN A 46 25.05 5.18 1.62
CA GLN A 46 25.86 4.38 0.67
C GLN A 46 26.05 2.91 1.07
N LYS A 47 25.54 2.47 2.21
CA LYS A 47 25.58 1.07 2.66
C LYS A 47 24.29 0.36 2.22
N ILE A 48 24.44 -0.89 1.79
CA ILE A 48 23.30 -1.77 1.52
C ILE A 48 22.71 -2.25 2.83
N LEU A 49 21.39 -2.13 2.99
CA LEU A 49 20.69 -2.66 4.15
C LEU A 49 20.86 -4.18 4.21
N ASN A 50 21.32 -4.69 5.34
CA ASN A 50 21.44 -6.13 5.56
C ASN A 50 20.07 -6.72 5.92
N VAL A 51 19.53 -7.54 5.03
CA VAL A 51 18.24 -8.23 5.19
C VAL A 51 18.38 -9.74 5.49
N GLN A 52 19.61 -10.22 5.67
CA GLN A 52 19.92 -11.64 5.89
C GLN A 52 19.96 -12.06 7.37
N SER A 53 19.72 -11.10 8.27
CA SER A 53 19.73 -11.41 9.71
C SER A 53 18.49 -12.21 10.10
N ASP A 54 18.63 -13.22 10.97
CA ASP A 54 17.52 -13.96 11.57
C ASP A 54 16.56 -13.07 12.40
N GLN A 55 16.96 -11.82 12.68
CA GLN A 55 16.14 -10.82 13.36
C GLN A 55 15.30 -9.97 12.40
N VAL A 56 15.37 -10.25 11.10
CA VAL A 56 14.65 -9.50 10.06
C VAL A 56 13.66 -10.40 9.38
N ASP A 57 12.38 -10.18 9.64
CA ASP A 57 11.32 -10.78 8.83
C ASP A 57 11.07 -9.92 7.60
N VAL A 58 10.94 -10.58 6.45
CA VAL A 58 10.74 -9.92 5.16
C VAL A 58 9.43 -10.41 4.55
N ASP A 59 8.52 -9.47 4.31
CA ASP A 59 7.36 -9.66 3.46
C ASP A 59 7.53 -8.82 2.20
N ILE A 60 6.99 -9.29 1.07
CA ILE A 60 7.01 -8.57 -0.20
C ILE A 60 5.59 -8.27 -0.62
N MET A 61 5.30 -7.02 -0.95
CA MET A 61 3.99 -6.61 -1.45
C MET A 61 4.11 -5.99 -2.83
N TYR A 62 3.25 -6.43 -3.74
CA TYR A 62 3.11 -5.90 -5.08
C TYR A 62 1.71 -5.32 -5.27
N MET A 63 1.64 -4.11 -5.80
CA MET A 63 0.37 -3.49 -6.16
C MET A 63 0.04 -3.81 -7.60
N ARG A 64 -1.03 -4.56 -7.81
CA ARG A 64 -1.56 -4.85 -9.15
C ARG A 64 -2.21 -3.60 -9.76
N GLU A 65 -2.42 -3.63 -11.07
CA GLU A 65 -3.09 -2.55 -11.82
C GLU A 65 -4.54 -2.30 -11.35
N ASP A 66 -5.20 -3.33 -10.80
CA ASP A 66 -6.56 -3.24 -10.25
C ASP A 66 -6.59 -2.75 -8.77
N ASP A 67 -5.51 -2.14 -8.28
CA ASP A 67 -5.33 -1.66 -6.90
C ASP A 67 -5.45 -2.76 -5.83
N LYS A 68 -5.36 -4.03 -6.21
CA LYS A 68 -5.36 -5.15 -5.27
C LYS A 68 -3.94 -5.57 -4.94
N PRO A 69 -3.48 -5.36 -3.71
CA PRO A 69 -2.15 -5.78 -3.32
C PRO A 69 -2.07 -7.30 -3.18
N ILE A 70 -0.95 -7.85 -3.65
CA ILE A 70 -0.54 -9.23 -3.43
C ILE A 70 0.58 -9.22 -2.40
N LEU A 71 0.48 -10.07 -1.38
CA LEU A 71 1.47 -10.20 -0.30
C LEU A 71 2.07 -11.60 -0.28
N TRP A 72 3.39 -11.67 -0.32
CA TRP A 72 4.19 -12.86 -0.02
C TRP A 72 4.79 -12.69 1.37
N LYS A 73 4.35 -13.53 2.31
CA LYS A 73 4.85 -13.52 3.69
C LYS A 73 6.07 -14.41 3.86
N GLY A 74 7.00 -13.97 4.69
CA GLY A 74 8.18 -14.74 5.07
C GLY A 74 9.07 -15.06 3.88
N ALA A 75 9.27 -14.10 2.99
CA ALA A 75 10.15 -14.24 1.84
C ALA A 75 11.61 -14.39 2.32
N LYS A 76 12.31 -15.41 1.81
CA LYS A 76 13.75 -15.52 2.02
C LYS A 76 14.47 -14.53 1.12
N MET A 77 15.36 -13.75 1.69
CA MET A 77 16.09 -12.73 0.95
C MET A 77 17.57 -12.75 1.32
N GLY A 78 18.41 -12.63 0.30
CA GLY A 78 19.85 -12.58 0.45
C GLY A 78 20.51 -11.61 -0.51
N CYS A 79 21.72 -11.13 -0.18
CA CYS A 79 22.53 -10.33 -1.09
C CYS A 79 23.36 -11.22 -1.99
N ILE A 80 23.24 -11.03 -3.30
CA ILE A 80 24.08 -11.72 -4.29
C ILE A 80 24.78 -10.73 -5.21
N ARG A 81 25.92 -11.14 -5.75
CA ARG A 81 26.58 -10.43 -6.84
C ARG A 81 26.29 -11.15 -8.15
N HIS A 82 25.62 -10.47 -9.07
CA HIS A 82 25.33 -10.97 -10.42
C HIS A 82 25.72 -9.93 -11.46
N LYS A 83 26.47 -10.32 -12.50
CA LYS A 83 26.94 -9.41 -13.59
C LYS A 83 27.56 -8.12 -13.02
N HIS A 84 28.47 -8.24 -12.05
CA HIS A 84 29.20 -7.13 -11.38
C HIS A 84 28.35 -6.16 -10.54
N LYS A 85 27.04 -6.42 -10.39
CA LYS A 85 26.13 -5.63 -9.54
C LYS A 85 25.66 -6.45 -8.35
N ILE A 86 25.31 -5.77 -7.28
CA ILE A 86 24.71 -6.40 -6.10
C ILE A 86 23.20 -6.27 -6.21
N TYR A 87 22.49 -7.35 -5.88
CA TYR A 87 21.04 -7.44 -5.84
C TYR A 87 20.58 -8.12 -4.56
N TYR A 88 19.36 -7.87 -4.17
CA TYR A 88 18.65 -8.79 -3.30
C TYR A 88 18.09 -9.92 -4.17
N ALA A 89 18.48 -11.16 -3.87
CA ALA A 89 17.86 -12.35 -4.44
C ALA A 89 16.78 -12.80 -3.47
N SER A 90 15.56 -12.91 -3.93
CA SER A 90 14.42 -13.26 -3.10
C SER A 90 13.63 -14.41 -3.68
N GLU A 91 13.29 -15.35 -2.78
CA GLU A 91 12.40 -16.47 -3.02
C GLU A 91 11.26 -16.45 -2.00
N ALA A 92 10.05 -16.76 -2.45
CA ALA A 92 8.91 -16.98 -1.59
C ALA A 92 8.47 -18.45 -1.74
N ALA A 93 8.41 -19.17 -0.63
CA ALA A 93 7.99 -20.56 -0.60
C ALA A 93 6.51 -20.76 -0.98
N ASN A 94 5.70 -19.72 -0.80
CA ASN A 94 4.26 -19.77 -1.01
C ASN A 94 3.83 -18.81 -2.13
N GLU A 95 2.67 -19.09 -2.70
CA GLU A 95 2.00 -18.14 -3.57
C GLU A 95 1.57 -16.89 -2.80
N GLY A 96 1.71 -15.74 -3.46
CA GLY A 96 1.19 -14.48 -2.96
C GLY A 96 -0.34 -14.50 -2.92
N ARG A 97 -0.88 -13.96 -1.85
CA ARG A 97 -2.33 -13.86 -1.62
C ARG A 97 -2.79 -12.41 -1.68
N GLU A 98 -4.00 -12.20 -2.13
CA GLU A 98 -4.61 -10.88 -2.03
C GLU A 98 -4.61 -10.42 -0.58
N TYR A 99 -4.14 -9.20 -0.36
CA TYR A 99 -3.98 -8.62 0.97
C TYR A 99 -4.80 -7.35 1.09
N ASN A 100 -5.70 -7.33 2.05
CA ASN A 100 -6.41 -6.10 2.38
C ASN A 100 -5.58 -5.27 3.36
N ARG A 101 -4.84 -4.28 2.84
CA ARG A 101 -4.06 -3.35 3.68
C ARG A 101 -4.92 -2.33 4.43
N ARG A 102 -6.23 -2.27 4.12
CA ARG A 102 -7.14 -1.32 4.73
C ARG A 102 -7.73 -1.93 6.01
N GLY A 103 -7.37 -1.38 7.16
CA GLY A 103 -7.96 -1.75 8.44
C GLY A 103 -9.40 -1.29 8.63
N ALA A 104 -9.91 -0.43 7.73
CA ALA A 104 -11.24 0.15 7.81
C ALA A 104 -11.98 0.04 6.47
N TYR A 105 -13.26 -0.24 6.54
CA TYR A 105 -14.15 -0.16 5.39
C TYR A 105 -14.25 1.30 4.93
N ARG A 106 -14.20 1.53 3.63
CA ARG A 106 -14.41 2.84 3.01
C ARG A 106 -15.71 2.86 2.24
N LEU A 107 -16.61 3.73 2.66
CA LEU A 107 -17.85 3.97 1.96
C LEU A 107 -17.59 4.98 0.85
N TYR A 108 -17.81 4.57 -0.40
CA TYR A 108 -17.78 5.50 -1.53
C TYR A 108 -18.98 6.44 -1.45
N ILE A 109 -18.73 7.74 -1.54
CA ILE A 109 -19.74 8.81 -1.48
C ILE A 109 -19.97 9.37 -2.88
N GLY A 110 -18.96 9.92 -3.53
CA GLY A 110 -19.03 10.40 -4.89
C GLY A 110 -19.81 11.73 -5.03
N GLU A 111 -19.88 12.56 -3.99
CA GLU A 111 -20.68 13.81 -3.98
C GLU A 111 -19.79 15.05 -3.85
N GLU A 112 -20.26 16.16 -4.39
CA GLU A 112 -19.67 17.49 -4.13
C GLU A 112 -20.14 18.00 -2.77
N ILE A 113 -19.19 18.42 -1.94
CA ILE A 113 -19.44 18.98 -0.62
C ILE A 113 -18.64 20.25 -0.40
N HIS A 114 -19.05 21.01 0.60
CA HIS A 114 -18.31 22.18 1.07
C HIS A 114 -17.28 21.76 2.13
N ALA A 115 -16.01 22.13 1.92
CA ALA A 115 -14.93 21.90 2.86
C ALA A 115 -14.07 23.15 3.03
N ARG A 116 -13.57 23.36 4.24
CA ARG A 116 -12.59 24.41 4.54
C ARG A 116 -11.25 23.75 4.84
N ILE A 117 -10.22 24.14 4.10
CA ILE A 117 -8.87 23.59 4.22
C ILE A 117 -7.97 24.66 4.87
N GLY A 118 -7.34 24.31 6.00
CA GLY A 118 -6.56 25.23 6.84
C GLY A 118 -7.42 26.06 7.79
N HIS A 119 -6.78 26.63 8.80
CA HIS A 119 -7.47 27.41 9.86
C HIS A 119 -8.16 28.67 9.36
N SER A 120 -7.56 29.37 8.39
CA SER A 120 -8.07 30.62 7.79
C SER A 120 -8.60 30.42 6.37
N GLY A 121 -8.69 29.17 5.91
CA GLY A 121 -9.13 28.86 4.55
C GLY A 121 -10.58 29.27 4.29
N ARG A 122 -10.84 29.74 3.07
CA ARG A 122 -12.21 29.91 2.60
C ARG A 122 -12.85 28.56 2.32
N GLU A 123 -14.17 28.52 2.43
CA GLU A 123 -14.93 27.35 2.01
C GLU A 123 -14.76 27.08 0.52
N LYS A 124 -14.56 25.84 0.16
CA LYS A 124 -14.29 25.36 -1.19
C LYS A 124 -15.20 24.18 -1.50
N ILE A 125 -15.58 24.01 -2.74
CA ILE A 125 -16.29 22.84 -3.21
C ILE A 125 -15.26 21.75 -3.54
N VAL A 126 -15.37 20.61 -2.91
CA VAL A 126 -14.53 19.45 -3.13
C VAL A 126 -15.40 18.23 -3.46
N HIS A 127 -14.87 17.29 -4.22
CA HIS A 127 -15.55 16.02 -4.50
C HIS A 127 -15.15 15.00 -3.44
N LEU A 128 -16.04 14.71 -2.49
CA LEU A 128 -15.84 13.68 -1.45
C LEU A 128 -15.87 12.30 -2.11
N LYS A 129 -14.73 11.65 -2.17
CA LYS A 129 -14.58 10.35 -2.81
C LYS A 129 -15.05 9.22 -1.92
N ASP A 130 -14.50 9.15 -0.73
CA ASP A 130 -14.82 8.08 0.25
C ASP A 130 -14.70 8.57 1.70
N LEU A 131 -15.38 7.84 2.57
CA LEU A 131 -15.41 8.08 4.01
C LEU A 131 -15.20 6.75 4.76
N SER A 132 -14.44 6.77 5.85
CA SER A 132 -14.24 5.64 6.74
C SER A 132 -14.26 6.09 8.20
N ASN A 133 -14.16 5.14 9.14
CA ASN A 133 -14.07 5.47 10.57
C ASN A 133 -12.71 6.09 10.96
N THR A 134 -11.71 6.06 10.07
CA THR A 134 -10.36 6.61 10.32
C THR A 134 -10.05 7.86 9.50
N GLY A 135 -10.92 8.24 8.56
CA GLY A 135 -10.70 9.40 7.72
C GLY A 135 -11.54 9.43 6.45
N PHE A 136 -11.24 10.37 5.60
CA PHE A 136 -11.93 10.59 4.34
C PHE A 136 -10.94 10.93 3.22
N ALA A 137 -11.36 10.75 1.97
CA ALA A 137 -10.63 11.19 0.79
C ALA A 137 -11.51 12.10 -0.05
N PHE A 138 -10.93 13.19 -0.55
CA PHE A 138 -11.59 14.09 -1.48
C PHE A 138 -10.68 14.45 -2.65
N ILE A 139 -11.28 14.88 -3.75
CA ILE A 139 -10.60 15.41 -4.93
C ILE A 139 -10.89 16.89 -4.99
N TYR A 140 -9.84 17.69 -5.15
CA TYR A 140 -9.93 19.11 -5.37
C TYR A 140 -9.24 19.47 -6.69
N LYS A 141 -9.85 20.35 -7.49
CA LYS A 141 -9.41 20.63 -8.88
C LYS A 141 -8.20 21.57 -8.96
N GLU A 142 -7.98 22.36 -7.91
CA GLU A 142 -6.88 23.32 -7.88
C GLU A 142 -5.72 22.79 -7.04
N GLU A 143 -4.51 23.26 -7.33
CA GLU A 143 -3.34 22.94 -6.54
C GLU A 143 -3.46 23.57 -5.14
N LEU A 144 -3.30 22.76 -4.12
CA LEU A 144 -3.26 23.23 -2.73
C LEU A 144 -1.79 23.43 -2.35
N LYS A 145 -1.37 24.68 -2.25
CA LYS A 145 -0.06 25.01 -1.71
C LYS A 145 -0.07 24.79 -0.20
N ASP A 146 0.97 24.16 0.33
CA ASP A 146 1.17 23.91 1.77
C ASP A 146 0.01 23.15 2.45
N ALA A 147 -0.59 22.18 1.74
CA ALA A 147 -1.72 21.41 2.26
C ALA A 147 -1.29 20.25 3.17
N ASP A 148 -0.01 19.89 3.18
CA ASP A 148 0.51 18.82 4.02
C ASP A 148 0.40 19.20 5.50
N GLY A 149 -0.27 18.35 6.29
CA GLY A 149 -0.57 18.61 7.69
C GLY A 149 -1.67 19.65 7.95
N ALA A 150 -2.33 20.18 6.94
CA ALA A 150 -3.43 21.14 7.11
C ALA A 150 -4.69 20.45 7.63
N PHE A 151 -5.39 21.10 8.57
CA PHE A 151 -6.70 20.64 9.02
C PHE A 151 -7.76 20.86 7.95
N VAL A 152 -8.65 19.87 7.81
CA VAL A 152 -9.81 19.95 6.92
C VAL A 152 -11.08 19.87 7.76
N TYR A 153 -11.96 20.87 7.56
CA TYR A 153 -13.26 20.94 8.23
C TYR A 153 -14.34 20.74 7.18
N MET A 154 -15.17 19.74 7.38
CA MET A 154 -16.34 19.48 6.54
C MET A 154 -17.51 18.97 7.37
N THR A 155 -18.72 19.19 6.86
CA THR A 155 -19.94 18.56 7.38
C THR A 155 -20.58 17.76 6.27
N TYR A 156 -20.80 16.48 6.51
CA TYR A 156 -21.50 15.61 5.60
C TYR A 156 -22.73 15.02 6.28
N MET A 157 -23.90 15.24 5.71
CA MET A 157 -25.15 14.64 6.19
C MET A 157 -25.59 13.56 5.21
N ALA A 158 -25.42 12.30 5.62
CA ALA A 158 -25.92 11.18 4.82
C ALA A 158 -27.45 11.19 4.78
N GLN A 159 -28.00 11.30 3.58
CA GLN A 159 -29.44 11.08 3.39
C GLN A 159 -29.67 9.57 3.32
N TYR A 160 -30.14 8.98 4.39
CA TYR A 160 -30.63 7.60 4.39
C TYR A 160 -32.01 7.58 3.72
N GLU A 161 -32.06 7.28 2.43
CA GLU A 161 -33.29 6.74 1.87
C GLU A 161 -33.57 5.39 2.55
N LYS A 162 -34.68 5.31 3.28
CA LYS A 162 -35.20 4.07 3.90
C LYS A 162 -35.55 3.03 2.83
N LYS A 163 -34.60 2.48 2.14
CA LYS A 163 -34.72 1.18 1.45
C LYS A 163 -33.97 0.16 2.26
N LEU A 164 -34.61 -0.37 3.27
CA LEU A 164 -34.24 -1.66 3.90
C LEU A 164 -34.24 -2.74 2.82
N ARG A 165 -33.12 -2.89 2.13
CA ARG A 165 -32.84 -4.16 1.41
C ARG A 165 -32.52 -5.16 2.51
N LYS A 166 -33.45 -6.13 2.70
CA LYS A 166 -33.18 -7.32 3.51
C LYS A 166 -31.86 -7.92 3.03
N LEU A 167 -30.85 -7.84 3.87
CA LEU A 167 -29.63 -8.62 3.67
C LEU A 167 -30.05 -10.09 3.81
N PRO A 168 -29.65 -10.98 2.88
CA PRO A 168 -29.92 -12.40 3.07
C PRO A 168 -29.15 -12.85 4.31
N CYS A 169 -29.88 -13.37 5.30
CA CYS A 169 -29.29 -14.07 6.42
C CYS A 169 -28.57 -15.31 5.84
N LEU A 170 -27.26 -15.40 6.07
CA LEU A 170 -26.53 -16.64 5.90
C LEU A 170 -27.02 -17.60 6.98
N GLU A 171 -27.89 -18.52 6.61
CA GLU A 171 -28.19 -19.69 7.45
C GLU A 171 -26.92 -20.53 7.55
N LYS A 172 -26.50 -20.75 8.80
CA LYS A 172 -25.44 -21.71 9.10
C LYS A 172 -26.01 -23.10 8.88
N SER A 173 -25.39 -23.81 7.94
CA SER A 173 -25.44 -25.29 7.88
C SER A 173 -24.28 -25.85 8.67
#